data_53c8e1876248bbc92ea3e4b9227c705f
#
_entry.id   53c8e1876248bbc92ea3e4b9227c705f
#
_cell.length_a   1.000
_cell.length_b   1.000
_cell.length_c   1.000
_cell.angle_alpha   90.00
_cell.angle_beta   90.00
_cell.angle_gamma   90.00
#
_symmetry.space_group_name_H-M   'P 1'
#
loop_
_entity.id
_entity.type
_entity.pdbx_description
1 polymer ?
#
loop_
_entity_poly.entity_id
_entity_poly.type
_entity_poly.pdbx_seq_one_letter_code
_entity_poly.pdbx_strand_id
1 'polypeptide(L)'
;MDTTDPYELNHRVPTQHPRHYFQGHHIISDQITREGLAVVWRELDAVLQAATPGDITEFGCYVGTTSLFIRRLLNSYRQSDVRAFHVYDSFEGLPAKTDPDQSAAGADFQAGMLPVSRRQLLQQFRTAALQPPIVHKGWFDTLTAQDAPHQIAFAFLDGDFYSSILSSLQLVWPHMQPGGKILVDDFKRETLPGVEHALIDFLGQGRVNNLHYEQNIAIIDV
;
A
#
# COMPACT_ATOMS: atom_id res chain seq x y z
N MET A 1 22.74 -28.80 -4.24
CA MET A 1 21.72 -27.82 -4.66
C MET A 1 21.89 -26.65 -3.72
N ASP A 2 22.31 -25.53 -4.25
CA ASP A 2 22.53 -24.30 -3.51
C ASP A 2 21.16 -23.77 -3.06
N THR A 3 20.86 -23.88 -1.76
CA THR A 3 19.56 -23.50 -1.17
C THR A 3 19.65 -22.09 -0.59
N THR A 4 20.27 -21.17 -1.32
CA THR A 4 20.23 -19.75 -0.91
C THR A 4 18.79 -19.26 -0.99
N ASP A 5 18.28 -18.77 0.13
CA ASP A 5 16.96 -18.14 0.21
C ASP A 5 16.92 -16.99 -0.81
N PRO A 6 15.99 -16.98 -1.78
CA PRO A 6 15.92 -15.94 -2.80
C PRO A 6 15.65 -14.55 -2.22
N TYR A 7 15.16 -14.46 -0.98
CA TYR A 7 14.92 -13.20 -0.28
C TYR A 7 16.14 -12.72 0.49
N GLU A 8 17.16 -13.56 0.69
CA GLU A 8 18.40 -13.18 1.37
C GLU A 8 19.16 -12.12 0.55
N LEU A 9 19.43 -11.00 1.17
CA LEU A 9 20.19 -9.92 0.52
C LEU A 9 21.67 -10.31 0.49
N ASN A 10 22.17 -10.69 -0.68
CA ASN A 10 23.59 -10.98 -0.91
C ASN A 10 24.50 -9.74 -0.72
N HIS A 11 23.92 -8.55 -0.58
CA HIS A 11 24.62 -7.30 -0.29
C HIS A 11 23.78 -6.45 0.64
N ARG A 12 24.36 -5.97 1.74
CA ARG A 12 23.77 -4.87 2.51
C ARG A 12 23.71 -3.64 1.62
N VAL A 13 22.52 -3.31 1.13
CA VAL A 13 22.27 -2.01 0.52
C VAL A 13 22.41 -0.98 1.64
N PRO A 14 23.29 0.04 1.53
CA PRO A 14 23.32 1.08 2.53
C PRO A 14 21.92 1.70 2.62
N THR A 15 21.38 1.76 3.82
CA THR A 15 20.14 2.49 4.11
C THR A 15 20.35 3.94 3.68
N GLN A 16 19.92 4.28 2.48
CA GLN A 16 19.88 5.67 2.08
C GLN A 16 18.78 6.32 2.90
N HIS A 17 19.13 7.34 3.67
CA HIS A 17 18.12 8.10 4.43
C HIS A 17 17.01 8.55 3.46
N PRO A 18 15.73 8.44 3.79
CA PRO A 18 14.60 8.78 2.91
C PRO A 18 14.76 10.12 2.19
N ARG A 19 15.36 11.11 2.85
CA ARG A 19 15.63 12.44 2.25
C ARG A 19 16.48 12.38 0.98
N HIS A 20 17.47 11.51 0.90
CA HIS A 20 18.30 11.37 -0.31
C HIS A 20 17.56 10.64 -1.42
N TYR A 21 16.72 9.67 -1.05
CA TYR A 21 15.93 8.91 -2.01
C TYR A 21 14.90 9.77 -2.74
N PHE A 22 14.29 10.74 -2.03
CA PHE A 22 13.30 11.64 -2.59
C PHE A 22 13.88 12.82 -3.38
N GLN A 23 15.19 13.12 -3.27
CA GLN A 23 15.80 14.28 -3.94
C GLN A 23 15.82 14.17 -5.47
N GLY A 24 15.80 12.97 -6.02
CA GLY A 24 15.88 12.72 -7.47
C GLY A 24 14.55 12.34 -8.13
N HIS A 25 13.44 12.28 -7.37
CA HIS A 25 12.19 11.75 -7.88
C HIS A 25 11.00 12.65 -7.56
N HIS A 26 10.20 12.96 -8.60
CA HIS A 26 9.00 13.76 -8.42
C HIS A 26 7.88 12.97 -7.74
N ILE A 27 7.22 13.62 -6.77
CA ILE A 27 5.91 13.23 -6.26
C ILE A 27 4.91 13.77 -7.27
N ILE A 28 4.17 12.89 -7.93
CA ILE A 28 3.32 13.23 -9.09
C ILE A 28 1.86 13.49 -8.73
N SER A 29 1.52 13.42 -7.44
CA SER A 29 0.19 13.78 -6.92
C SER A 29 0.31 14.41 -5.54
N ASP A 30 -0.75 15.06 -5.09
CA ASP A 30 -0.90 15.67 -3.77
C ASP A 30 -1.68 14.77 -2.79
N GLN A 31 -2.03 13.54 -3.19
CA GLN A 31 -2.82 12.61 -2.37
C GLN A 31 -2.00 11.97 -1.25
N ILE A 32 -0.70 11.92 -1.40
CA ILE A 32 0.22 11.49 -0.32
C ILE A 32 1.27 12.57 -0.08
N THR A 33 1.50 12.89 1.18
CA THR A 33 2.57 13.84 1.56
C THR A 33 3.94 13.19 1.43
N ARG A 34 5.00 14.02 1.34
CA ARG A 34 6.39 13.52 1.35
C ARG A 34 6.69 12.75 2.64
N GLU A 35 6.15 13.21 3.75
CA GLU A 35 6.31 12.62 5.07
C GLU A 35 5.58 11.27 5.15
N GLY A 36 4.35 11.17 4.64
CA GLY A 36 3.60 9.91 4.53
C GLY A 36 4.33 8.91 3.63
N LEU A 37 4.79 9.35 2.46
CA LEU A 37 5.57 8.51 1.56
C LEU A 37 6.88 8.01 2.20
N ALA A 38 7.50 8.81 3.09
CA ALA A 38 8.68 8.40 3.84
C ALA A 38 8.37 7.32 4.87
N VAL A 39 7.17 7.32 5.46
CA VAL A 39 6.70 6.23 6.34
C VAL A 39 6.57 4.94 5.52
N VAL A 40 5.85 4.97 4.41
CA VAL A 40 5.69 3.79 3.51
C VAL A 40 7.06 3.24 3.10
N TRP A 41 7.95 4.12 2.67
CA TRP A 41 9.31 3.74 2.28
C TRP A 41 10.08 3.08 3.42
N ARG A 42 10.08 3.66 4.62
CA ARG A 42 10.80 3.14 5.80
C ARG A 42 10.31 1.75 6.21
N GLU A 43 9.00 1.57 6.24
CA GLU A 43 8.42 0.30 6.67
C GLU A 43 8.64 -0.82 5.63
N LEU A 44 8.55 -0.50 4.34
CA LEU A 44 8.93 -1.45 3.29
C LEU A 44 10.44 -1.75 3.32
N ASP A 45 11.28 -0.73 3.54
CA ASP A 45 12.73 -0.90 3.70
C ASP A 45 13.06 -1.89 4.83
N ALA A 46 12.38 -1.76 5.98
CA ALA A 46 12.55 -2.68 7.11
C ALA A 46 12.18 -4.13 6.76
N VAL A 47 11.06 -4.33 6.03
CA VAL A 47 10.61 -5.65 5.55
C VAL A 47 11.64 -6.26 4.60
N LEU A 48 12.19 -5.46 3.69
CA LEU A 48 13.20 -5.91 2.73
C LEU A 48 14.54 -6.24 3.42
N GLN A 49 14.95 -5.44 4.40
CA GLN A 49 16.16 -5.71 5.19
C GLN A 49 16.05 -6.98 6.05
N ALA A 50 14.85 -7.24 6.58
CA ALA A 50 14.56 -8.46 7.34
C ALA A 50 14.47 -9.71 6.45
N ALA A 51 14.53 -9.55 5.12
CA ALA A 51 14.33 -10.62 4.14
C ALA A 51 12.99 -11.36 4.32
N THR A 52 11.95 -10.70 4.85
CA THR A 52 10.63 -11.29 5.04
C THR A 52 10.12 -11.84 3.69
N PRO A 53 9.78 -13.13 3.59
CA PRO A 53 9.36 -13.72 2.32
C PRO A 53 8.00 -13.19 1.87
N GLY A 54 7.75 -13.19 0.54
CA GLY A 54 6.46 -12.84 -0.04
C GLY A 54 6.50 -11.60 -0.94
N ASP A 55 5.38 -11.37 -1.59
CA ASP A 55 5.16 -10.30 -2.56
C ASP A 55 4.76 -8.99 -1.88
N ILE A 56 4.68 -7.94 -2.67
CA ILE A 56 4.29 -6.60 -2.23
C ILE A 56 2.94 -6.26 -2.85
N THR A 57 2.03 -5.70 -2.06
CA THR A 57 0.69 -5.32 -2.53
C THR A 57 0.39 -3.85 -2.21
N GLU A 58 -0.34 -3.18 -3.11
CA GLU A 58 -0.87 -1.84 -2.96
C GLU A 58 -2.34 -1.84 -3.39
N PHE A 59 -3.23 -1.34 -2.54
CA PHE A 59 -4.65 -1.19 -2.78
C PHE A 59 -5.00 0.29 -2.81
N GLY A 60 -5.48 0.77 -3.97
CA GLY A 60 -5.61 2.20 -4.26
C GLY A 60 -4.28 2.79 -4.72
N CYS A 61 -4.16 3.02 -6.02
CA CYS A 61 -2.89 3.51 -6.57
C CYS A 61 -3.00 4.92 -7.15
N TYR A 62 -4.21 5.36 -7.46
CA TYR A 62 -4.45 6.62 -8.15
C TYR A 62 -3.50 6.77 -9.35
N VAL A 63 -2.75 7.87 -9.45
CA VAL A 63 -1.78 8.08 -10.56
C VAL A 63 -0.47 7.31 -10.40
N GLY A 64 -0.27 6.60 -9.27
CA GLY A 64 0.88 5.72 -9.05
C GLY A 64 2.07 6.36 -8.35
N THR A 65 1.87 7.41 -7.55
CA THR A 65 2.98 8.02 -6.78
C THR A 65 3.65 6.97 -5.89
N THR A 66 2.91 6.36 -4.98
CA THR A 66 3.41 5.34 -4.04
C THR A 66 3.93 4.12 -4.80
N SER A 67 3.19 3.66 -5.81
CA SER A 67 3.60 2.54 -6.68
C SER A 67 4.99 2.73 -7.28
N LEU A 68 5.31 3.93 -7.80
CA LEU A 68 6.62 4.22 -8.38
C LEU A 68 7.74 4.16 -7.32
N PHE A 69 7.48 4.66 -6.11
CA PHE A 69 8.47 4.64 -5.03
C PHE A 69 8.69 3.22 -4.49
N ILE A 70 7.64 2.41 -4.35
CA ILE A 70 7.74 0.98 -4.02
C ILE A 70 8.62 0.27 -5.06
N ARG A 71 8.35 0.43 -6.35
CA ARG A 71 9.14 -0.21 -7.41
C ARG A 71 10.60 0.22 -7.41
N ARG A 72 10.87 1.51 -7.19
CA ARG A 72 12.26 2.01 -7.08
C ARG A 72 13.00 1.40 -5.90
N LEU A 73 12.32 1.23 -4.76
CA LEU A 73 12.92 0.59 -3.60
C LEU A 73 13.23 -0.89 -3.89
N LEU A 74 12.29 -1.64 -4.48
CA LEU A 74 12.53 -3.01 -4.92
C LEU A 74 13.71 -3.12 -5.88
N ASN A 75 13.84 -2.19 -6.83
CA ASN A 75 14.99 -2.15 -7.75
C ASN A 75 16.30 -1.91 -6.99
N SER A 76 16.33 -1.01 -5.99
CA SER A 76 17.53 -0.72 -5.20
C SER A 76 18.02 -1.94 -4.41
N TYR A 77 17.10 -2.78 -3.98
CA TYR A 77 17.36 -4.06 -3.31
C TYR A 77 17.58 -5.23 -4.29
N ARG A 78 17.47 -5.01 -5.62
CA ARG A 78 17.49 -6.07 -6.65
C ARG A 78 16.42 -7.14 -6.44
N GLN A 79 15.30 -6.75 -5.83
CA GLN A 79 14.20 -7.66 -5.50
C GLN A 79 13.06 -7.64 -6.53
N SER A 80 13.17 -6.82 -7.59
CA SER A 80 12.12 -6.67 -8.60
C SER A 80 11.86 -7.94 -9.44
N ASP A 81 12.86 -8.82 -9.55
CA ASP A 81 12.73 -10.11 -10.26
C ASP A 81 12.43 -11.28 -9.30
N VAL A 82 12.50 -11.04 -7.99
CA VAL A 82 12.28 -12.05 -6.94
C VAL A 82 10.86 -11.91 -6.36
N ARG A 83 10.41 -10.66 -6.15
CA ARG A 83 9.10 -10.34 -5.58
C ARG A 83 8.20 -9.77 -6.66
N ALA A 84 7.00 -10.31 -6.79
CA ALA A 84 5.96 -9.65 -7.56
C ALA A 84 5.47 -8.40 -6.80
N PHE A 85 5.10 -7.36 -7.55
CA PHE A 85 4.44 -6.20 -7.03
C PHE A 85 3.05 -6.11 -7.66
N HIS A 86 2.02 -6.23 -6.83
CA HIS A 86 0.62 -6.24 -7.20
C HIS A 86 -0.03 -4.93 -6.84
N VAL A 87 -0.79 -4.36 -7.76
CA VAL A 87 -1.57 -3.13 -7.56
C VAL A 87 -3.03 -3.41 -7.87
N TYR A 88 -3.89 -3.05 -6.93
CA TYR A 88 -5.34 -3.22 -7.01
C TYR A 88 -6.01 -1.86 -7.06
N ASP A 89 -6.90 -1.63 -8.03
CA ASP A 89 -7.63 -0.38 -8.17
C ASP A 89 -8.89 -0.63 -9.01
N SER A 90 -9.97 0.09 -8.71
CA SER A 90 -11.17 0.07 -9.53
C SER A 90 -10.93 0.71 -10.90
N PHE A 91 -10.04 1.71 -10.95
CA PHE A 91 -9.88 2.64 -12.06
C PHE A 91 -11.17 3.38 -12.45
N GLU A 92 -12.06 3.52 -11.48
CA GLU A 92 -13.36 4.19 -11.59
C GLU A 92 -13.52 5.31 -10.54
N GLY A 93 -12.47 5.55 -9.74
CA GLY A 93 -12.46 6.51 -8.64
C GLY A 93 -12.99 5.91 -7.34
N LEU A 94 -13.40 6.78 -6.41
CA LEU A 94 -13.91 6.38 -5.11
C LEU A 94 -15.25 5.64 -5.21
N PRO A 95 -15.51 4.62 -4.37
CA PRO A 95 -16.84 4.00 -4.28
C PRO A 95 -17.86 4.92 -3.61
N ALA A 96 -19.08 4.47 -3.46
CA ALA A 96 -20.07 5.17 -2.65
C ALA A 96 -19.72 5.04 -1.17
N LYS A 97 -19.93 6.12 -0.40
CA LYS A 97 -19.80 6.11 1.05
C LYS A 97 -20.84 5.19 1.69
N THR A 98 -20.40 4.53 2.75
CA THR A 98 -21.26 3.80 3.69
C THR A 98 -21.52 4.64 4.95
N ASP A 99 -22.38 4.17 5.86
CA ASP A 99 -22.67 4.92 7.11
C ASP A 99 -21.41 5.23 7.93
N PRO A 100 -20.42 4.31 8.10
CA PRO A 100 -19.19 4.61 8.81
C PRO A 100 -18.32 5.72 8.19
N ASP A 101 -18.52 6.04 6.90
CA ASP A 101 -17.75 7.05 6.17
C ASP A 101 -18.34 8.46 6.32
N GLN A 102 -19.50 8.61 6.98
CA GLN A 102 -20.17 9.90 7.08
C GLN A 102 -19.44 10.85 8.02
N SER A 103 -19.03 11.99 7.49
CA SER A 103 -18.39 13.07 8.23
C SER A 103 -18.70 14.42 7.59
N ALA A 104 -18.98 15.42 8.41
CA ALA A 104 -19.14 16.79 7.92
C ALA A 104 -17.82 17.35 7.33
N ALA A 105 -16.68 16.98 7.93
CA ALA A 105 -15.35 17.38 7.46
C ALA A 105 -14.99 16.71 6.12
N GLY A 106 -15.56 15.55 5.83
CA GLY A 106 -15.34 14.78 4.62
C GLY A 106 -16.43 14.94 3.55
N ALA A 107 -17.30 15.93 3.66
CA ALA A 107 -18.44 16.10 2.75
C ALA A 107 -18.05 16.18 1.27
N ASP A 108 -16.85 16.68 0.97
CA ASP A 108 -16.35 16.85 -0.38
C ASP A 108 -15.89 15.52 -1.04
N PHE A 109 -15.60 14.49 -0.24
CA PHE A 109 -15.25 13.17 -0.81
C PHE A 109 -16.51 12.46 -1.30
N GLN A 110 -16.60 12.26 -2.62
CA GLN A 110 -17.79 11.68 -3.27
C GLN A 110 -17.42 10.53 -4.21
N ALA A 111 -18.39 9.66 -4.46
CA ALA A 111 -18.24 8.57 -5.43
C ALA A 111 -17.78 9.08 -6.80
N GLY A 112 -16.85 8.37 -7.42
CA GLY A 112 -16.27 8.70 -8.71
C GLY A 112 -15.18 9.78 -8.68
N MET A 113 -14.83 10.35 -7.53
CA MET A 113 -13.67 11.23 -7.41
C MET A 113 -12.36 10.44 -7.55
N LEU A 114 -11.28 11.16 -7.89
CA LEU A 114 -9.95 10.59 -8.15
C LEU A 114 -9.93 9.54 -9.29
N PRO A 115 -10.67 9.74 -10.39
CA PRO A 115 -10.68 8.77 -11.47
C PRO A 115 -9.31 8.72 -12.15
N VAL A 116 -8.79 7.54 -12.37
CA VAL A 116 -7.57 7.30 -13.12
C VAL A 116 -7.76 6.07 -14.00
N SER A 117 -7.13 6.00 -15.15
CA SER A 117 -7.17 4.81 -15.98
C SER A 117 -5.92 3.95 -15.76
N ARG A 118 -6.08 2.63 -15.87
CA ARG A 118 -4.94 1.69 -15.91
C ARG A 118 -3.85 2.14 -16.91
N ARG A 119 -4.26 2.73 -18.05
CA ARG A 119 -3.33 3.25 -19.06
C ARG A 119 -2.48 4.39 -18.53
N GLN A 120 -3.05 5.31 -17.73
CA GLN A 120 -2.31 6.42 -17.12
C GLN A 120 -1.30 5.88 -16.11
N LEU A 121 -1.68 4.96 -15.22
CA LEU A 121 -0.76 4.29 -14.30
C LEU A 121 0.42 3.67 -15.05
N LEU A 122 0.15 2.82 -16.04
CA LEU A 122 1.20 2.15 -16.81
C LEU A 122 2.07 3.14 -17.62
N GLN A 123 1.52 4.29 -18.00
CA GLN A 123 2.29 5.36 -18.64
C GLN A 123 3.31 5.99 -17.69
N GLN A 124 2.97 6.15 -16.39
CA GLN A 124 3.93 6.67 -15.40
C GLN A 124 5.12 5.70 -15.23
N PHE A 125 4.88 4.40 -15.18
CA PHE A 125 5.95 3.40 -15.13
C PHE A 125 6.85 3.45 -16.37
N ARG A 126 6.27 3.59 -17.57
CA ARG A 126 7.05 3.75 -18.81
C ARG A 126 7.90 5.02 -18.81
N THR A 127 7.29 6.15 -18.42
CA THR A 127 8.01 7.44 -18.32
C THR A 127 9.17 7.37 -17.33
N ALA A 128 8.98 6.65 -16.22
CA ALA A 128 10.01 6.46 -15.20
C ALA A 128 11.05 5.37 -15.56
N ALA A 129 10.90 4.69 -16.70
CA ALA A 129 11.71 3.53 -17.10
C ALA A 129 11.75 2.42 -16.03
N LEU A 130 10.59 2.15 -15.41
CA LEU A 130 10.43 1.15 -14.35
C LEU A 130 9.58 -0.02 -14.86
N GLN A 131 9.86 -1.22 -14.36
CA GLN A 131 9.02 -2.39 -14.57
C GLN A 131 7.62 -2.15 -13.98
N PRO A 132 6.54 -2.32 -14.75
CA PRO A 132 5.19 -2.12 -14.26
C PRO A 132 4.80 -3.19 -13.22
N PRO A 133 3.83 -2.90 -12.33
CA PRO A 133 3.25 -3.89 -11.43
C PRO A 133 2.32 -4.86 -12.19
N ILE A 134 1.96 -5.94 -11.53
CA ILE A 134 0.80 -6.76 -11.90
C ILE A 134 -0.45 -5.99 -11.48
N VAL A 135 -1.27 -5.60 -12.45
CA VAL A 135 -2.42 -4.72 -12.19
C VAL A 135 -3.71 -5.54 -12.18
N HIS A 136 -4.40 -5.50 -11.04
CA HIS A 136 -5.73 -6.08 -10.83
C HIS A 136 -6.77 -4.96 -10.88
N LYS A 137 -7.62 -4.98 -11.91
CA LYS A 137 -8.72 -4.02 -12.02
C LYS A 137 -9.99 -4.59 -11.39
N GLY A 138 -10.54 -3.90 -10.42
CA GLY A 138 -11.83 -4.23 -9.80
C GLY A 138 -12.05 -3.49 -8.49
N TRP A 139 -13.29 -3.50 -8.02
CA TRP A 139 -13.63 -3.06 -6.67
C TRP A 139 -13.10 -4.09 -5.65
N PHE A 140 -12.60 -3.63 -4.51
CA PHE A 140 -11.92 -4.52 -3.54
C PHE A 140 -12.85 -5.56 -2.93
N ASP A 141 -14.14 -5.24 -2.80
CA ASP A 141 -15.18 -6.16 -2.32
C ASP A 141 -15.56 -7.26 -3.32
N THR A 142 -15.13 -7.15 -4.58
CA THR A 142 -15.35 -8.18 -5.62
C THR A 142 -14.15 -9.12 -5.77
N LEU A 143 -13.02 -8.82 -5.10
CA LEU A 143 -11.83 -9.65 -5.14
C LEU A 143 -12.00 -10.91 -4.29
N THR A 144 -11.30 -11.96 -4.68
CA THR A 144 -11.33 -13.27 -4.02
C THR A 144 -9.92 -13.68 -3.60
N ALA A 145 -9.79 -14.70 -2.77
CA ALA A 145 -8.49 -15.24 -2.38
C ALA A 145 -7.59 -15.66 -3.57
N GLN A 146 -8.19 -15.90 -4.75
CA GLN A 146 -7.42 -16.23 -5.96
C GLN A 146 -6.75 -15.00 -6.59
N ASP A 147 -7.23 -13.82 -6.25
CA ASP A 147 -6.66 -12.55 -6.72
C ASP A 147 -5.48 -12.09 -5.86
N ALA A 148 -5.33 -12.67 -4.66
CA ALA A 148 -4.23 -12.36 -3.76
C ALA A 148 -2.99 -13.23 -4.02
N PRO A 149 -1.76 -12.70 -3.83
CA PRO A 149 -0.55 -13.53 -3.78
C PRO A 149 -0.64 -14.56 -2.65
N HIS A 150 -0.01 -15.73 -2.85
CA HIS A 150 0.03 -16.77 -1.82
C HIS A 150 0.76 -16.34 -0.54
N GLN A 151 1.74 -15.46 -0.67
CA GLN A 151 2.54 -14.93 0.43
C GLN A 151 2.72 -13.44 0.22
N ILE A 152 2.43 -12.65 1.26
CA ILE A 152 2.55 -11.19 1.24
C ILE A 152 3.52 -10.77 2.36
N ALA A 153 4.58 -10.07 1.99
CA ALA A 153 5.53 -9.49 2.92
C ALA A 153 5.12 -8.07 3.35
N PHE A 154 4.47 -7.33 2.45
CA PHE A 154 4.08 -5.94 2.69
C PHE A 154 2.80 -5.60 1.93
N ALA A 155 1.87 -4.95 2.63
CA ALA A 155 0.63 -4.43 2.05
C ALA A 155 0.47 -2.95 2.42
N PHE A 156 0.17 -2.10 1.42
CA PHE A 156 -0.25 -0.72 1.61
C PHE A 156 -1.70 -0.59 1.18
N LEU A 157 -2.56 -0.18 2.10
CA LEU A 157 -4.01 -0.08 1.92
C LEU A 157 -4.40 1.40 1.96
N ASP A 158 -4.75 1.94 0.81
CA ASP A 158 -5.08 3.33 0.55
C ASP A 158 -6.42 3.38 -0.22
N GLY A 159 -7.48 2.95 0.47
CA GLY A 159 -8.81 2.77 -0.12
C GLY A 159 -9.83 3.82 0.32
N ASP A 160 -9.42 4.83 1.10
CA ASP A 160 -10.20 5.97 1.61
C ASP A 160 -11.42 5.60 2.46
N PHE A 161 -12.25 4.64 2.07
CA PHE A 161 -13.55 4.36 2.70
C PHE A 161 -13.59 3.00 3.42
N TYR A 162 -14.50 2.90 4.37
CA TYR A 162 -14.71 1.74 5.24
C TYR A 162 -14.73 0.42 4.47
N SER A 163 -15.59 0.32 3.45
CA SER A 163 -15.76 -0.92 2.69
C SER A 163 -14.47 -1.34 1.97
N SER A 164 -13.75 -0.37 1.40
CA SER A 164 -12.48 -0.62 0.71
C SER A 164 -11.40 -1.12 1.66
N ILE A 165 -11.24 -0.47 2.81
CA ILE A 165 -10.24 -0.85 3.82
C ILE A 165 -10.59 -2.23 4.42
N LEU A 166 -11.85 -2.45 4.79
CA LEU A 166 -12.26 -3.73 5.37
C LEU A 166 -12.03 -4.89 4.39
N SER A 167 -12.44 -4.73 3.12
CA SER A 167 -12.29 -5.76 2.10
C SER A 167 -10.82 -6.06 1.80
N SER A 168 -9.97 -5.02 1.70
CA SER A 168 -8.54 -5.21 1.48
C SER A 168 -7.85 -5.89 2.66
N LEU A 169 -8.19 -5.55 3.92
CA LEU A 169 -7.70 -6.24 5.11
C LEU A 169 -8.09 -7.72 5.11
N GLN A 170 -9.37 -8.02 4.83
CA GLN A 170 -9.87 -9.39 4.77
C GLN A 170 -9.15 -10.22 3.69
N LEU A 171 -8.82 -9.58 2.57
CA LEU A 171 -8.11 -10.25 1.48
C LEU A 171 -6.64 -10.51 1.80
N VAL A 172 -5.90 -9.53 2.34
CA VAL A 172 -4.45 -9.69 2.53
C VAL A 172 -4.09 -10.47 3.79
N TRP A 173 -4.88 -10.33 4.86
CA TRP A 173 -4.54 -10.87 6.18
C TRP A 173 -4.18 -12.37 6.20
N PRO A 174 -4.94 -13.28 5.53
CA PRO A 174 -4.62 -14.71 5.53
C PRO A 174 -3.32 -15.07 4.82
N HIS A 175 -2.77 -14.16 4.02
CA HIS A 175 -1.59 -14.36 3.19
C HIS A 175 -0.34 -13.69 3.75
N MET A 176 -0.50 -12.86 4.78
CA MET A 176 0.62 -12.14 5.38
C MET A 176 1.62 -13.10 6.03
N GLN A 177 2.90 -12.83 5.83
CA GLN A 177 3.97 -13.63 6.40
C GLN A 177 4.42 -13.07 7.75
N PRO A 178 4.86 -13.91 8.69
CA PRO A 178 5.46 -13.45 9.94
C PRO A 178 6.62 -12.48 9.69
N GLY A 179 6.61 -11.33 10.37
CA GLY A 179 7.54 -10.23 10.14
C GLY A 179 7.17 -9.33 8.96
N GLY A 180 6.03 -9.59 8.33
CA GLY A 180 5.42 -8.69 7.33
C GLY A 180 4.72 -7.50 7.99
N LYS A 181 4.35 -6.53 7.15
CA LYS A 181 3.67 -5.31 7.62
C LYS A 181 2.49 -4.97 6.73
N ILE A 182 1.42 -4.50 7.39
CA ILE A 182 0.28 -3.85 6.71
C ILE A 182 0.28 -2.38 7.14
N LEU A 183 0.28 -1.50 6.17
CA LEU A 183 0.08 -0.07 6.36
C LEU A 183 -1.30 0.32 5.86
N VAL A 184 -2.01 1.14 6.65
CA VAL A 184 -3.34 1.65 6.28
C VAL A 184 -3.30 3.16 6.31
N ASP A 185 -3.50 3.79 5.15
CA ASP A 185 -3.52 5.25 5.02
C ASP A 185 -4.81 5.85 5.62
N ASP A 186 -4.82 7.13 5.82
CA ASP A 186 -5.93 7.93 6.36
C ASP A 186 -6.46 7.53 7.75
N PHE A 187 -5.67 6.78 8.52
CA PHE A 187 -6.03 6.41 9.88
C PHE A 187 -6.15 7.64 10.79
N LYS A 188 -7.24 7.72 11.55
CA LYS A 188 -7.58 8.88 12.41
C LYS A 188 -7.70 10.20 11.65
N ARG A 189 -8.04 10.17 10.39
CA ARG A 189 -8.34 11.36 9.60
C ARG A 189 -9.82 11.71 9.75
N GLU A 190 -10.10 12.89 10.26
CA GLU A 190 -11.48 13.34 10.51
C GLU A 190 -12.37 13.34 9.25
N THR A 191 -11.75 13.56 8.09
CA THR A 191 -12.44 13.55 6.79
C THR A 191 -12.81 12.16 6.30
N LEU A 192 -12.13 11.10 6.80
CA LEU A 192 -12.25 9.71 6.38
C LEU A 192 -12.41 8.75 7.57
N PRO A 193 -13.43 8.94 8.43
CA PRO A 193 -13.59 8.17 9.67
C PRO A 193 -13.82 6.68 9.42
N GLY A 194 -14.30 6.30 8.23
CA GLY A 194 -14.53 4.92 7.83
C GLY A 194 -13.30 4.03 7.95
N VAL A 195 -12.10 4.60 7.77
CA VAL A 195 -10.82 3.86 7.89
C VAL A 195 -10.62 3.35 9.33
N GLU A 196 -10.80 4.22 10.33
CA GLU A 196 -10.69 3.79 11.74
C GLU A 196 -11.77 2.78 12.10
N HIS A 197 -13.00 2.97 11.64
CA HIS A 197 -14.10 2.02 11.87
C HIS A 197 -13.79 0.65 11.26
N ALA A 198 -13.25 0.58 10.04
CA ALA A 198 -12.86 -0.68 9.41
C ALA A 198 -11.77 -1.42 10.21
N LEU A 199 -10.79 -0.69 10.74
CA LEU A 199 -9.75 -1.25 11.59
C LEU A 199 -10.33 -1.76 12.92
N ILE A 200 -11.27 -1.03 13.54
CA ILE A 200 -11.95 -1.45 14.78
C ILE A 200 -12.72 -2.74 14.55
N ASP A 201 -13.48 -2.81 13.48
CA ASP A 201 -14.31 -3.99 13.17
C ASP A 201 -13.45 -5.21 12.84
N PHE A 202 -12.29 -4.99 12.22
CA PHE A 202 -11.38 -6.07 11.83
C PHE A 202 -10.47 -6.53 12.98
N LEU A 203 -9.84 -5.60 13.72
CA LEU A 203 -8.84 -5.92 14.76
C LEU A 203 -9.41 -5.88 16.19
N GLY A 204 -10.53 -5.23 16.40
CA GLY A 204 -11.10 -4.91 17.72
C GLY A 204 -10.55 -3.60 18.30
N GLN A 205 -11.40 -2.88 19.02
CA GLN A 205 -11.12 -1.55 19.60
C GLN A 205 -9.84 -1.51 20.46
N GLY A 206 -9.62 -2.56 21.26
CA GLY A 206 -8.46 -2.61 22.16
C GLY A 206 -7.14 -2.65 21.41
N ARG A 207 -7.09 -3.35 20.27
CA ARG A 207 -5.88 -3.40 19.42
C ARG A 207 -5.68 -2.08 18.68
N VAL A 208 -6.75 -1.50 18.14
CA VAL A 208 -6.69 -0.23 17.41
C VAL A 208 -6.21 0.91 18.29
N ASN A 209 -6.63 0.98 19.56
CA ASN A 209 -6.19 2.01 20.50
C ASN A 209 -4.66 1.99 20.76
N ASN A 210 -4.01 0.85 20.54
CA ASN A 210 -2.59 0.66 20.75
C ASN A 210 -1.78 0.57 19.44
N LEU A 211 -2.42 0.79 18.28
CA LEU A 211 -1.69 0.80 17.00
C LEU A 211 -0.69 1.96 16.97
N HIS A 212 0.50 1.64 16.51
CA HIS A 212 1.43 2.67 16.10
C HIS A 212 0.96 3.31 14.79
N TYR A 213 0.99 4.63 14.72
CA TYR A 213 0.71 5.35 13.48
C TYR A 213 1.56 6.62 13.37
N GLU A 214 1.86 7.02 12.15
CA GLU A 214 2.62 8.21 11.82
C GLU A 214 2.08 8.81 10.52
N GLN A 215 1.92 10.13 10.43
CA GLN A 215 1.38 10.81 9.25
C GLN A 215 0.01 10.26 8.80
N ASN A 216 -0.86 9.91 9.75
CA ASN A 216 -2.15 9.25 9.52
C ASN A 216 -2.03 7.85 8.86
N ILE A 217 -0.88 7.24 8.85
CA ILE A 217 -0.69 5.86 8.39
C ILE A 217 -0.60 4.95 9.61
N ALA A 218 -1.56 4.03 9.77
CA ALA A 218 -1.48 2.98 10.78
C ALA A 218 -0.50 1.90 10.34
N ILE A 219 0.32 1.39 11.25
CA ILE A 219 1.34 0.38 11.01
C ILE A 219 0.98 -0.87 11.82
N ILE A 220 0.78 -1.98 11.12
CA ILE A 220 0.41 -3.26 11.72
C ILE A 220 1.55 -4.24 11.44
N ASP A 221 2.24 -4.65 12.50
CA ASP A 221 3.21 -5.75 12.44
C ASP A 221 2.48 -7.10 12.53
N VAL A 222 2.86 -8.06 11.67
CA VAL A 222 2.23 -9.38 11.54
C VAL A 222 3.15 -10.49 12.07
#